data_59b7c824beb12ac0c1acfe412e5ecbcb
#
_entry.id   59b7c824beb12ac0c1acfe412e5ecbcb
#
_cell.length_a   1.000
_cell.length_b   1.000
_cell.length_c   1.000
_cell.angle_alpha   90.00
_cell.angle_beta   90.00
_cell.angle_gamma   90.00
#
_symmetry.space_group_name_H-M   'P 1'
#
loop_
_entity.id
_entity.type
_entity.pdbx_description
1 polymer ?
#
loop_
_entity_poly.entity_id
_entity_poly.type
_entity_poly.pdbx_seq_one_letter_code
_entity_poly.pdbx_strand_id
1 'polypeptide(L)'
;RQPQARATKQQARINRFQDLEKDLSDQAIQTDLEMNFETSRIGKKVIEFKDVGFAYGDKKILSHFNLLVQNKDRIGIVGDNGVGKSTLLNLIAGKLAPQSGQLIIGETVRVAYFSQQIEGLDESKRVINFLQEVAEEVKTSVGTTSIAELLEQFLFPRSTHGTLIEKLSGGEKKRLYLLKLLLEKPNVLLLDEPTNDLDIATLTVLENFLQSFAGPVITVSHDRYFLDKVADKILA
;
A
#
# COMPACT_ATOMS: atom_id res chain seq x y z
N ARG A 1 -34.05 33.01 11.70
CA ARG A 1 -32.70 33.56 11.39
C ARG A 1 -31.67 32.75 12.15
N GLN A 2 -31.05 31.84 11.49
CA GLN A 2 -29.77 31.13 11.74
C GLN A 2 -29.58 30.15 10.59
N PRO A 3 -28.39 29.76 10.09
CA PRO A 3 -27.10 29.65 10.74
C PRO A 3 -25.90 29.97 9.79
N GLN A 4 -25.27 31.08 9.96
CA GLN A 4 -24.00 31.37 9.22
C GLN A 4 -22.74 30.81 9.88
N ALA A 5 -22.76 30.46 11.15
CA ALA A 5 -21.57 30.04 11.90
C ALA A 5 -21.03 28.65 11.56
N ARG A 6 -21.86 27.74 11.03
CA ARG A 6 -21.40 26.37 10.66
C ARG A 6 -20.68 26.33 9.32
N ALA A 7 -21.13 27.11 8.33
CA ALA A 7 -20.50 27.17 7.01
C ALA A 7 -19.08 27.78 7.08
N THR A 8 -18.90 28.83 7.90
CA THR A 8 -17.60 29.50 8.08
C THR A 8 -16.58 28.59 8.77
N LYS A 9 -17.03 27.75 9.73
CA LYS A 9 -16.15 26.80 10.43
C LYS A 9 -15.72 25.63 9.55
N GLN A 10 -16.57 25.23 8.63
CA GLN A 10 -16.29 24.18 7.65
C GLN A 10 -15.35 24.71 6.56
N GLN A 11 -15.55 25.92 6.09
CA GLN A 11 -14.68 26.59 5.11
C GLN A 11 -13.28 26.85 5.69
N ALA A 12 -13.19 27.29 6.94
CA ALA A 12 -11.91 27.47 7.63
C ALA A 12 -11.15 26.15 7.84
N ARG A 13 -11.87 25.03 7.99
CA ARG A 13 -11.27 23.68 8.03
C ARG A 13 -10.75 23.25 6.67
N ILE A 14 -11.50 23.50 5.61
CA ILE A 14 -11.11 23.19 4.22
C ILE A 14 -9.90 24.04 3.82
N ASN A 15 -9.90 25.34 4.14
CA ASN A 15 -8.77 26.22 3.83
C ASN A 15 -7.50 25.84 4.61
N ARG A 16 -7.64 25.49 5.90
CA ARG A 16 -6.51 24.95 6.70
C ARG A 16 -5.98 23.63 6.18
N PHE A 17 -6.88 22.79 5.64
CA PHE A 17 -6.51 21.54 5.01
C PHE A 17 -5.74 21.77 3.70
N GLN A 18 -6.20 22.71 2.88
CA GLN A 18 -5.52 23.11 1.64
C GLN A 18 -4.17 23.79 1.88
N ASP A 19 -4.07 24.60 2.94
CA ASP A 19 -2.79 25.23 3.34
C ASP A 19 -1.79 24.17 3.87
N LEU A 20 -2.26 23.21 4.67
CA LEU A 20 -1.44 22.07 5.12
C LEU A 20 -1.04 21.13 3.97
N GLU A 21 -1.93 20.91 3.02
CA GLU A 21 -1.65 20.15 1.81
C GLU A 21 -0.57 20.84 0.95
N LYS A 22 -0.63 22.16 0.89
CA LYS A 22 0.33 22.97 0.14
C LYS A 22 1.70 23.02 0.83
N ASP A 23 1.74 23.21 2.13
CA ASP A 23 2.97 23.20 2.92
C ASP A 23 3.63 21.82 2.93
N LEU A 24 2.84 20.72 2.96
CA LEU A 24 3.31 19.35 2.85
C LEU A 24 3.76 19.01 1.43
N SER A 25 3.07 19.53 0.39
CA SER A 25 3.48 19.34 -0.99
C SER A 25 4.76 20.12 -1.30
N ASP A 26 4.94 21.32 -0.74
CA ASP A 26 6.16 22.12 -0.92
C ASP A 26 7.35 21.51 -0.15
N GLN A 27 7.13 20.84 0.97
CA GLN A 27 8.15 20.03 1.66
C GLN A 27 8.43 18.68 0.97
N ALA A 28 7.42 18.06 0.35
CA ALA A 28 7.57 16.83 -0.41
C ALA A 28 8.15 17.06 -1.81
N ILE A 29 7.93 18.24 -2.42
CA ILE A 29 8.47 18.62 -3.73
C ILE A 29 9.99 18.87 -3.68
N GLN A 30 10.58 19.12 -2.50
CA GLN A 30 12.04 19.17 -2.36
C GLN A 30 12.70 17.79 -2.23
N THR A 31 11.90 16.73 -2.20
CA THR A 31 12.41 15.36 -2.24
C THR A 31 11.78 14.68 -3.44
N ASP A 32 12.32 14.90 -4.63
CA ASP A 32 12.12 14.01 -5.79
C ASP A 32 12.64 12.62 -5.40
N LEU A 33 11.81 11.90 -4.66
CA LEU A 33 12.00 10.51 -4.31
C LEU A 33 11.69 9.68 -5.55
N GLU A 34 12.58 9.70 -6.53
CA GLU A 34 12.71 8.57 -7.44
C GLU A 34 13.22 7.36 -6.64
N MET A 35 12.37 6.83 -5.79
CA MET A 35 12.61 5.51 -5.20
C MET A 35 12.38 4.44 -6.26
N ASN A 36 13.26 4.41 -7.25
CA ASN A 36 13.37 3.29 -8.16
C ASN A 36 14.05 2.15 -7.41
N PHE A 37 13.26 1.41 -6.62
CA PHE A 37 13.69 0.11 -6.15
C PHE A 37 13.93 -0.77 -7.38
N GLU A 38 15.07 -1.42 -7.47
CA GLU A 38 15.31 -2.45 -8.49
C GLU A 38 14.24 -3.54 -8.34
N THR A 39 13.23 -3.49 -9.18
CA THR A 39 12.23 -4.54 -9.27
C THR A 39 12.80 -5.71 -10.04
N SER A 40 12.65 -6.92 -9.52
CA SER A 40 13.02 -8.13 -10.24
C SER A 40 12.18 -8.26 -11.53
N ARG A 41 12.78 -8.81 -12.60
CA ARG A 41 12.10 -9.01 -13.89
C ARG A 41 10.85 -9.87 -13.69
N ILE A 42 9.73 -9.36 -14.20
CA ILE A 42 8.42 -10.03 -14.20
C ILE A 42 8.06 -10.43 -15.64
N GLY A 43 7.48 -11.62 -15.80
CA GLY A 43 6.90 -12.08 -17.06
C GLY A 43 5.70 -11.23 -17.50
N LYS A 44 5.23 -11.40 -18.74
CA LYS A 44 4.06 -10.67 -19.26
C LYS A 44 2.77 -11.00 -18.50
N LYS A 45 2.56 -12.28 -18.17
CA LYS A 45 1.44 -12.75 -17.34
C LYS A 45 1.95 -12.90 -15.92
N VAL A 46 1.36 -12.17 -15.00
CA VAL A 46 1.81 -12.13 -13.60
C VAL A 46 0.94 -13.00 -12.73
N ILE A 47 -0.38 -12.84 -12.82
CA ILE A 47 -1.38 -13.59 -12.08
C ILE A 47 -2.54 -13.90 -13.02
N GLU A 48 -3.00 -15.15 -13.04
CA GLU A 48 -4.13 -15.56 -13.86
C GLU A 48 -5.11 -16.41 -13.06
N PHE A 49 -6.34 -15.92 -12.92
CA PHE A 49 -7.47 -16.67 -12.40
C PHE A 49 -8.21 -17.33 -13.57
N LYS A 50 -8.38 -18.65 -13.51
CA LYS A 50 -9.11 -19.45 -14.50
C LYS A 50 -10.24 -20.17 -13.81
N ASP A 51 -11.47 -19.72 -14.07
CA ASP A 51 -12.69 -20.34 -13.58
C ASP A 51 -12.70 -20.58 -12.07
N VAL A 52 -12.14 -19.62 -11.31
CA VAL A 52 -11.93 -19.77 -9.88
C VAL A 52 -13.22 -19.64 -9.11
N GLY A 53 -13.48 -20.60 -8.22
CA GLY A 53 -14.55 -20.55 -7.24
C GLY A 53 -14.00 -20.57 -5.81
N PHE A 54 -14.66 -19.81 -4.94
CA PHE A 54 -14.38 -19.77 -3.51
C PHE A 54 -15.63 -19.43 -2.70
N ALA A 55 -15.83 -20.09 -1.56
CA ALA A 55 -16.94 -19.86 -0.65
C ALA A 55 -16.52 -19.98 0.82
N TYR A 56 -17.16 -19.24 1.71
CA TYR A 56 -17.10 -19.44 3.15
C TYR A 56 -18.40 -20.15 3.59
N GLY A 57 -18.29 -21.46 3.90
CA GLY A 57 -19.47 -22.28 4.13
C GLY A 57 -20.43 -22.23 2.94
N ASP A 58 -21.67 -21.83 3.16
CA ASP A 58 -22.69 -21.72 2.10
C ASP A 58 -22.63 -20.39 1.33
N LYS A 59 -21.87 -19.42 1.80
CA LYS A 59 -21.75 -18.11 1.16
C LYS A 59 -20.73 -18.16 0.02
N LYS A 60 -21.21 -18.21 -1.22
CA LYS A 60 -20.38 -18.08 -2.42
C LYS A 60 -19.81 -16.67 -2.51
N ILE A 61 -18.48 -16.57 -2.69
CA ILE A 61 -17.75 -15.32 -2.84
C ILE A 61 -17.27 -15.14 -4.27
N LEU A 62 -16.67 -16.16 -4.86
CA LEU A 62 -16.26 -16.18 -6.26
C LEU A 62 -16.92 -17.36 -6.96
N SER A 63 -17.41 -17.13 -8.18
CA SER A 63 -18.01 -18.17 -9.01
C SER A 63 -17.58 -17.93 -10.46
N HIS A 64 -16.90 -18.93 -11.03
CA HIS A 64 -16.39 -18.86 -12.40
C HIS A 64 -15.56 -17.57 -12.66
N PHE A 65 -14.79 -17.15 -11.66
CA PHE A 65 -14.05 -15.90 -11.71
C PHE A 65 -12.80 -16.03 -12.59
N ASN A 66 -12.68 -15.09 -13.54
CA ASN A 66 -11.56 -15.02 -14.47
C ASN A 66 -10.95 -13.62 -14.41
N LEU A 67 -9.64 -13.57 -14.23
CA LEU A 67 -8.86 -12.32 -14.23
C LEU A 67 -7.44 -12.60 -14.70
N LEU A 68 -6.95 -11.79 -15.60
CA LEU A 68 -5.54 -11.79 -15.98
C LEU A 68 -4.90 -10.47 -15.54
N VAL A 69 -3.94 -10.57 -14.66
CA VAL A 69 -3.09 -9.43 -14.25
C VAL A 69 -1.79 -9.48 -15.05
N GLN A 70 -1.54 -8.41 -15.76
CA GLN A 70 -0.34 -8.23 -16.57
C GLN A 70 0.67 -7.33 -15.87
N ASN A 71 1.88 -7.33 -16.37
CA ASN A 71 2.91 -6.41 -15.90
C ASN A 71 2.43 -4.94 -16.09
N LYS A 72 2.64 -4.12 -15.06
CA LYS A 72 2.22 -2.71 -14.99
C LYS A 72 0.71 -2.46 -14.84
N ASP A 73 -0.12 -3.48 -14.70
CA ASP A 73 -1.54 -3.26 -14.41
C ASP A 73 -1.75 -2.50 -13.09
N ARG A 74 -2.67 -1.54 -13.12
CA ARG A 74 -3.11 -0.76 -11.98
C ARG A 74 -4.60 -1.02 -11.78
N ILE A 75 -4.94 -1.94 -10.88
CA ILE A 75 -6.31 -2.42 -10.69
C ILE A 75 -6.85 -1.89 -9.36
N GLY A 76 -7.90 -1.09 -9.45
CA GLY A 76 -8.73 -0.71 -8.30
C GLY A 76 -9.89 -1.68 -8.15
N ILE A 77 -10.15 -2.18 -6.96
CA ILE A 77 -11.28 -3.04 -6.65
C ILE A 77 -12.26 -2.23 -5.79
N VAL A 78 -13.49 -2.13 -6.27
CA VAL A 78 -14.59 -1.45 -5.58
C VAL A 78 -15.74 -2.42 -5.35
N GLY A 79 -16.62 -2.11 -4.42
CA GLY A 79 -17.80 -2.91 -4.12
C GLY A 79 -18.16 -2.85 -2.65
N ASP A 80 -19.34 -3.37 -2.30
CA ASP A 80 -19.82 -3.39 -0.91
C ASP A 80 -18.95 -4.24 0.01
N ASN A 81 -19.07 -4.02 1.32
CA ASN A 81 -18.38 -4.83 2.30
C ASN A 81 -18.86 -6.28 2.26
N GLY A 82 -17.92 -7.22 2.30
CA GLY A 82 -18.23 -8.65 2.32
C GLY A 82 -18.55 -9.29 0.94
N VAL A 83 -18.32 -8.57 -0.18
CA VAL A 83 -18.46 -9.12 -1.54
C VAL A 83 -17.27 -9.93 -2.00
N GLY A 84 -16.17 -9.98 -1.22
CA GLY A 84 -15.01 -10.83 -1.53
C GLY A 84 -13.73 -10.08 -1.93
N LYS A 85 -13.68 -8.75 -1.79
CA LYS A 85 -12.49 -7.95 -2.13
C LYS A 85 -11.23 -8.45 -1.42
N SER A 86 -11.24 -8.52 -0.10
CA SER A 86 -10.10 -9.05 0.67
C SER A 86 -9.86 -10.54 0.43
N THR A 87 -10.90 -11.31 0.08
CA THR A 87 -10.76 -12.72 -0.30
C THR A 87 -9.91 -12.85 -1.57
N LEU A 88 -10.16 -12.00 -2.57
CA LEU A 88 -9.36 -11.97 -3.79
C LEU A 88 -7.89 -11.65 -3.50
N LEU A 89 -7.63 -10.63 -2.67
CA LEU A 89 -6.26 -10.30 -2.26
C LEU A 89 -5.59 -11.44 -1.47
N ASN A 90 -6.33 -12.11 -0.58
CA ASN A 90 -5.82 -13.25 0.20
C ASN A 90 -5.51 -14.48 -0.67
N LEU A 91 -6.28 -14.72 -1.73
CA LEU A 91 -5.96 -15.75 -2.72
C LEU A 91 -4.63 -15.44 -3.43
N ILE A 92 -4.45 -14.19 -3.89
CA ILE A 92 -3.20 -13.76 -4.55
C ILE A 92 -2.02 -13.84 -3.58
N ALA A 93 -2.21 -13.44 -2.32
CA ALA A 93 -1.18 -13.51 -1.28
C ALA A 93 -0.85 -14.94 -0.82
N GLY A 94 -1.58 -15.96 -1.31
CA GLY A 94 -1.38 -17.35 -0.90
C GLY A 94 -1.88 -17.70 0.50
N LYS A 95 -2.64 -16.78 1.13
CA LYS A 95 -3.28 -17.03 2.45
C LYS A 95 -4.52 -17.91 2.34
N LEU A 96 -5.12 -17.97 1.16
CA LEU A 96 -6.23 -18.84 0.81
C LEU A 96 -5.91 -19.59 -0.49
N ALA A 97 -6.50 -20.77 -0.65
CA ALA A 97 -6.43 -21.56 -1.87
C ALA A 97 -7.80 -21.56 -2.59
N PRO A 98 -7.85 -21.51 -3.93
CA PRO A 98 -9.09 -21.67 -4.65
C PRO A 98 -9.72 -23.04 -4.38
N GLN A 99 -11.05 -23.10 -4.27
CA GLN A 99 -11.80 -24.35 -4.07
C GLN A 99 -12.13 -25.04 -5.40
N SER A 100 -12.19 -24.26 -6.47
CA SER A 100 -12.32 -24.76 -7.84
C SER A 100 -11.59 -23.86 -8.82
N GLY A 101 -11.33 -24.35 -10.03
CA GLY A 101 -10.56 -23.64 -11.03
C GLY A 101 -9.06 -23.61 -10.71
N GLN A 102 -8.35 -22.67 -11.30
CA GLN A 102 -6.88 -22.54 -11.14
C GLN A 102 -6.49 -21.08 -10.90
N LEU A 103 -5.62 -20.86 -9.92
CA LEU A 103 -4.90 -19.61 -9.72
C LEU A 103 -3.44 -19.85 -10.08
N ILE A 104 -2.97 -19.19 -11.13
CA ILE A 104 -1.60 -19.30 -11.62
C ILE A 104 -0.87 -18.00 -11.25
N ILE A 105 0.21 -18.12 -10.48
CA ILE A 105 1.08 -17.00 -10.10
C ILE A 105 2.45 -17.29 -10.71
N GLY A 106 3.03 -16.30 -11.38
CA GLY A 106 4.34 -16.44 -12.00
C GLY A 106 5.43 -16.78 -10.99
N GLU A 107 6.37 -17.64 -11.35
CA GLU A 107 7.43 -18.14 -10.45
C GLU A 107 8.32 -17.02 -9.87
N THR A 108 8.47 -15.91 -10.59
CA THR A 108 9.27 -14.77 -10.17
C THR A 108 8.48 -13.73 -9.38
N VAL A 109 7.18 -13.98 -9.15
CA VAL A 109 6.30 -13.04 -8.44
C VAL A 109 6.68 -13.00 -6.95
N ARG A 110 6.89 -11.76 -6.47
CA ARG A 110 7.09 -11.43 -5.06
C ARG A 110 6.02 -10.44 -4.64
N VAL A 111 5.07 -10.94 -3.89
CA VAL A 111 3.91 -10.15 -3.44
C VAL A 111 4.23 -9.45 -2.13
N ALA A 112 4.05 -8.13 -2.07
CA ALA A 112 3.87 -7.43 -0.81
C ALA A 112 2.38 -7.17 -0.60
N TYR A 113 1.87 -7.56 0.55
CA TYR A 113 0.48 -7.38 0.93
C TYR A 113 0.34 -6.46 2.14
N PHE A 114 -0.07 -5.22 1.89
CA PHE A 114 -0.46 -4.28 2.92
C PHE A 114 -1.93 -4.53 3.27
N SER A 115 -2.14 -5.36 4.29
CA SER A 115 -3.47 -5.73 4.78
C SER A 115 -3.92 -4.82 5.92
N GLN A 116 -5.21 -4.85 6.24
CA GLN A 116 -5.77 -4.09 7.37
C GLN A 116 -5.14 -4.50 8.71
N GLN A 117 -4.70 -5.75 8.85
CA GLN A 117 -4.01 -6.24 10.04
C GLN A 117 -2.51 -6.33 9.78
N ILE A 118 -1.72 -5.74 10.66
CA ILE A 118 -0.27 -5.85 10.63
C ILE A 118 0.12 -7.23 11.16
N GLU A 119 0.82 -8.02 10.35
CA GLU A 119 1.35 -9.31 10.74
C GLU A 119 2.88 -9.26 10.77
N GLY A 120 3.48 -9.87 11.80
CA GLY A 120 4.94 -10.01 11.88
C GLY A 120 5.70 -8.72 12.25
N LEU A 121 5.04 -7.78 12.91
CA LEU A 121 5.69 -6.63 13.52
C LEU A 121 6.21 -7.01 14.91
N ASP A 122 7.51 -7.19 15.05
CA ASP A 122 8.14 -7.46 16.35
C ASP A 122 8.26 -6.17 17.16
N GLU A 123 7.30 -5.94 18.03
CA GLU A 123 7.19 -4.71 18.82
C GLU A 123 8.32 -4.53 19.85
N SER A 124 9.08 -5.59 20.16
CA SER A 124 10.22 -5.53 21.08
C SER A 124 11.47 -4.94 20.44
N LYS A 125 11.51 -4.77 19.12
CA LYS A 125 12.64 -4.21 18.39
C LYS A 125 12.61 -2.69 18.34
N ARG A 126 13.80 -2.11 18.11
CA ARG A 126 13.91 -0.68 17.77
C ARG A 126 13.56 -0.47 16.30
N VAL A 127 12.95 0.68 15.99
CA VAL A 127 12.49 1.04 14.64
C VAL A 127 13.59 0.80 13.59
N ILE A 128 14.80 1.33 13.81
CA ILE A 128 15.90 1.18 12.84
C ILE A 128 16.37 -0.26 12.71
N ASN A 129 16.50 -0.98 13.82
CA ASN A 129 16.99 -2.36 13.81
C ASN A 129 16.03 -3.30 13.08
N PHE A 130 14.73 -3.08 13.24
CA PHE A 130 13.69 -3.85 12.55
C PHE A 130 13.81 -3.79 11.03
N LEU A 131 14.14 -2.60 10.50
CA LEU A 131 14.34 -2.43 9.06
C LEU A 131 15.73 -2.90 8.60
N GLN A 132 16.76 -2.75 9.42
CA GLN A 132 18.12 -3.19 9.10
C GLN A 132 18.23 -4.72 8.98
N GLU A 133 17.31 -5.49 9.57
CA GLU A 133 17.23 -6.94 9.34
C GLU A 133 16.81 -7.30 7.92
N VAL A 134 16.08 -6.40 7.25
CA VAL A 134 15.65 -6.61 5.86
C VAL A 134 16.72 -6.12 4.88
N ALA A 135 17.32 -4.97 5.15
CA ALA A 135 18.37 -4.37 4.33
C ALA A 135 19.19 -3.36 5.16
N GLU A 136 20.49 -3.31 4.94
CA GLU A 136 21.35 -2.29 5.56
C GLU A 136 21.29 -0.96 4.79
N GLU A 137 21.13 -1.05 3.48
CA GLU A 137 21.04 0.07 2.56
C GLU A 137 20.14 -0.28 1.36
N VAL A 138 19.64 0.73 0.67
CA VAL A 138 18.78 0.59 -0.51
C VAL A 138 19.43 1.26 -1.70
N LYS A 139 19.54 0.53 -2.80
CA LYS A 139 19.92 1.09 -4.10
C LYS A 139 18.75 1.84 -4.70
N THR A 140 18.97 3.08 -5.03
CA THR A 140 18.00 3.95 -5.73
C THR A 140 18.58 4.37 -7.08
N SER A 141 17.77 4.99 -7.95
CA SER A 141 18.23 5.54 -9.22
C SER A 141 19.31 6.61 -9.08
N VAL A 142 19.37 7.26 -7.92
CA VAL A 142 20.30 8.40 -7.63
C VAL A 142 21.53 7.94 -6.85
N GLY A 143 21.57 6.68 -6.37
CA GLY A 143 22.67 6.15 -5.56
C GLY A 143 22.19 5.20 -4.47
N THR A 144 22.99 5.06 -3.43
CA THR A 144 22.65 4.23 -2.25
C THR A 144 22.14 5.12 -1.13
N THR A 145 20.97 4.75 -0.57
CA THR A 145 20.35 5.43 0.57
C THR A 145 20.42 4.53 1.79
N SER A 146 20.84 5.06 2.93
CA SER A 146 20.84 4.35 4.20
C SER A 146 19.43 4.15 4.75
N ILE A 147 19.24 3.14 5.62
CA ILE A 147 17.96 2.93 6.31
C ILE A 147 17.57 4.14 7.16
N ALA A 148 18.53 4.85 7.74
CA ALA A 148 18.26 6.07 8.51
C ALA A 148 17.67 7.19 7.64
N GLU A 149 18.23 7.43 6.45
CA GLU A 149 17.70 8.41 5.50
C GLU A 149 16.32 7.99 4.99
N LEU A 150 16.13 6.71 4.70
CA LEU A 150 14.85 6.19 4.26
C LEU A 150 13.77 6.35 5.33
N LEU A 151 14.08 6.12 6.61
CA LEU A 151 13.18 6.39 7.73
C LEU A 151 12.78 7.86 7.80
N GLU A 152 13.73 8.80 7.61
CA GLU A 152 13.41 10.23 7.58
C GLU A 152 12.46 10.57 6.43
N GLN A 153 12.67 9.99 5.25
CA GLN A 153 11.78 10.14 4.10
C GLN A 153 10.36 9.61 4.37
N PHE A 154 10.25 8.55 5.17
CA PHE A 154 8.98 8.00 5.65
C PHE A 154 8.49 8.65 6.96
N LEU A 155 8.91 9.89 7.21
CA LEU A 155 8.44 10.72 8.32
C LEU A 155 8.74 10.15 9.72
N PHE A 156 9.85 9.40 9.84
CA PHE A 156 10.41 9.01 11.12
C PHE A 156 11.65 9.87 11.41
N PRO A 157 11.55 10.91 12.25
CA PRO A 157 12.70 11.74 12.60
C PRO A 157 13.76 10.90 13.31
N ARG A 158 15.04 11.32 13.23
CA ARG A 158 16.19 10.59 13.83
C ARG A 158 16.00 10.27 15.30
N SER A 159 15.31 11.15 16.03
CA SER A 159 15.01 10.94 17.46
C SER A 159 14.16 9.69 17.73
N THR A 160 13.40 9.20 16.74
CA THR A 160 12.52 8.02 16.89
C THR A 160 13.19 6.72 16.41
N HIS A 161 14.32 6.77 15.71
CA HIS A 161 14.97 5.58 15.16
C HIS A 161 15.36 4.55 16.22
N GLY A 162 15.76 5.00 17.40
CA GLY A 162 16.12 4.17 18.55
C GLY A 162 14.92 3.79 19.44
N THR A 163 13.70 4.24 19.14
CA THR A 163 12.51 3.97 19.92
C THR A 163 12.05 2.52 19.70
N LEU A 164 11.51 1.87 20.74
CA LEU A 164 10.88 0.56 20.60
C LEU A 164 9.57 0.68 19.83
N ILE A 165 9.30 -0.27 18.95
CA ILE A 165 8.11 -0.29 18.09
C ILE A 165 6.83 -0.32 18.93
N GLU A 166 6.82 -0.95 20.11
CA GLU A 166 5.69 -0.94 21.04
C GLU A 166 5.21 0.47 21.42
N LYS A 167 6.13 1.47 21.41
CA LYS A 167 5.86 2.86 21.77
C LYS A 167 5.32 3.71 20.62
N LEU A 168 5.31 3.17 19.42
CA LEU A 168 4.74 3.84 18.25
C LEU A 168 3.22 3.86 18.30
N SER A 169 2.62 4.91 17.77
CA SER A 169 1.19 4.96 17.50
C SER A 169 0.78 3.91 16.44
N GLY A 170 -0.52 3.58 16.38
CA GLY A 170 -1.02 2.64 15.38
C GLY A 170 -0.71 3.06 13.94
N GLY A 171 -0.82 4.35 13.62
CA GLY A 171 -0.47 4.89 12.30
C GLY A 171 1.03 4.79 12.00
N GLU A 172 1.89 5.09 12.98
CA GLU A 172 3.34 4.92 12.82
C GLU A 172 3.73 3.45 12.64
N LYS A 173 3.10 2.52 13.36
CA LYS A 173 3.30 1.07 13.16
C LYS A 173 2.95 0.66 11.74
N LYS A 174 1.81 1.13 11.20
CA LYS A 174 1.39 0.85 9.84
C LYS A 174 2.34 1.43 8.79
N ARG A 175 2.81 2.64 9.01
CA ARG A 175 3.82 3.29 8.16
C ARG A 175 5.16 2.54 8.17
N LEU A 176 5.62 2.11 9.34
CA LEU A 176 6.83 1.30 9.47
C LEU A 176 6.68 -0.05 8.76
N TYR A 177 5.53 -0.69 8.91
CA TYR A 177 5.22 -1.95 8.25
C TYR A 177 5.19 -1.82 6.73
N LEU A 178 4.57 -0.75 6.23
CA LEU A 178 4.58 -0.43 4.79
C LEU A 178 6.02 -0.30 4.28
N LEU A 179 6.86 0.46 4.99
CA LEU A 179 8.25 0.63 4.62
C LEU A 179 9.02 -0.69 4.58
N LYS A 180 8.81 -1.57 5.57
CA LYS A 180 9.37 -2.93 5.56
C LYS A 180 8.98 -3.70 4.31
N LEU A 181 7.68 -3.70 3.96
CA LEU A 181 7.20 -4.40 2.77
C LEU A 181 7.87 -3.89 1.49
N LEU A 182 8.08 -2.59 1.38
CA LEU A 182 8.75 -2.00 0.21
C LEU A 182 10.24 -2.37 0.15
N LEU A 183 10.90 -2.49 1.30
CA LEU A 183 12.30 -2.93 1.41
C LEU A 183 12.53 -4.38 0.97
N GLU A 184 11.51 -5.23 1.06
CA GLU A 184 11.58 -6.62 0.61
C GLU A 184 11.63 -6.76 -0.92
N LYS A 185 11.67 -5.64 -1.64
CA LYS A 185 11.76 -5.53 -3.11
C LYS A 185 10.66 -6.34 -3.81
N PRO A 186 9.39 -6.09 -3.49
CA PRO A 186 8.29 -6.76 -4.16
C PRO A 186 8.23 -6.34 -5.64
N ASN A 187 7.62 -7.19 -6.45
CA ASN A 187 7.27 -6.84 -7.82
C ASN A 187 5.77 -6.88 -8.11
N VAL A 188 4.97 -7.19 -7.09
CA VAL A 188 3.51 -7.06 -7.05
C VAL A 188 3.10 -6.45 -5.73
N LEU A 189 2.24 -5.43 -5.76
CA LEU A 189 1.69 -4.80 -4.55
C LEU A 189 0.20 -5.06 -4.43
N LEU A 190 -0.21 -5.50 -3.25
CA LEU A 190 -1.60 -5.62 -2.83
C LEU A 190 -1.85 -4.63 -1.70
N LEU A 191 -2.84 -3.76 -1.87
CA LEU A 191 -3.19 -2.75 -0.88
C LEU A 191 -4.67 -2.93 -0.49
N ASP A 192 -4.93 -3.21 0.78
CA ASP A 192 -6.28 -3.40 1.33
C ASP A 192 -6.67 -2.22 2.21
N GLU A 193 -7.49 -1.31 1.66
CA GLU A 193 -7.99 -0.10 2.30
C GLU A 193 -6.88 0.80 2.91
N PRO A 194 -5.81 1.13 2.17
CA PRO A 194 -4.68 1.88 2.73
C PRO A 194 -5.08 3.27 3.24
N THR A 195 -6.13 3.87 2.67
CA THR A 195 -6.61 5.20 3.05
C THR A 195 -7.27 5.26 4.42
N ASN A 196 -7.76 4.13 4.95
CA ASN A 196 -8.37 4.07 6.27
C ASN A 196 -7.34 4.14 7.40
N ASP A 197 -6.14 3.74 7.14
CA ASP A 197 -5.15 3.38 8.15
C ASP A 197 -3.92 4.29 8.17
N LEU A 198 -3.71 5.04 7.09
CA LEU A 198 -2.56 5.93 6.92
C LEU A 198 -3.00 7.39 7.03
N ASP A 199 -2.17 8.20 7.66
CA ASP A 199 -2.35 9.64 7.63
C ASP A 199 -2.04 10.22 6.23
N ILE A 200 -2.48 11.45 5.98
CA ILE A 200 -2.37 12.10 4.66
C ILE A 200 -0.91 12.18 4.20
N ALA A 201 0.01 12.48 5.09
CA ALA A 201 1.43 12.59 4.75
C ALA A 201 1.98 11.23 4.30
N THR A 202 1.64 10.15 5.00
CA THR A 202 2.02 8.78 4.62
C THR A 202 1.35 8.35 3.31
N LEU A 203 0.09 8.72 3.07
CA LEU A 203 -0.59 8.46 1.80
C LEU A 203 0.11 9.17 0.64
N THR A 204 0.54 10.42 0.82
CA THR A 204 1.31 11.14 -0.21
C THR A 204 2.61 10.43 -0.54
N VAL A 205 3.35 9.94 0.46
CA VAL A 205 4.56 9.14 0.26
C VAL A 205 4.25 7.85 -0.50
N LEU A 206 3.17 7.15 -0.14
CA LEU A 206 2.72 5.95 -0.84
C LEU A 206 2.33 6.24 -2.29
N GLU A 207 1.54 7.29 -2.54
CA GLU A 207 1.14 7.69 -3.89
C GLU A 207 2.35 7.98 -4.79
N ASN A 208 3.34 8.74 -4.28
CA ASN A 208 4.58 9.03 -5.01
C ASN A 208 5.36 7.75 -5.31
N PHE A 209 5.48 6.84 -4.33
CA PHE A 209 6.09 5.54 -4.55
C PHE A 209 5.36 4.73 -5.63
N LEU A 210 4.03 4.68 -5.60
CA LEU A 210 3.22 3.95 -6.57
C LEU A 210 3.40 4.46 -8.00
N GLN A 211 3.65 5.76 -8.20
CA GLN A 211 3.91 6.32 -9.53
C GLN A 211 5.17 5.76 -10.17
N SER A 212 6.21 5.51 -9.40
CA SER A 212 7.49 4.96 -9.87
C SER A 212 7.56 3.44 -9.83
N PHE A 213 6.61 2.78 -9.16
CA PHE A 213 6.62 1.33 -9.02
C PHE A 213 6.37 0.61 -10.36
N ALA A 214 7.31 -0.23 -10.78
CA ALA A 214 7.31 -0.83 -12.11
C ALA A 214 6.36 -2.04 -12.26
N GLY A 215 5.99 -2.70 -11.15
CA GLY A 215 5.13 -3.89 -11.14
C GLY A 215 3.63 -3.56 -11.09
N PRO A 216 2.75 -4.56 -11.20
CA PRO A 216 1.32 -4.36 -11.03
C PRO A 216 0.96 -4.01 -9.59
N VAL A 217 -0.09 -3.19 -9.46
CA VAL A 217 -0.71 -2.81 -8.18
C VAL A 217 -2.17 -3.22 -8.22
N ILE A 218 -2.62 -3.91 -7.19
CA ILE A 218 -4.03 -4.26 -6.98
C ILE A 218 -4.43 -3.64 -5.65
N THR A 219 -5.35 -2.69 -5.69
CA THR A 219 -5.79 -1.98 -4.49
C THR A 219 -7.29 -2.07 -4.29
N VAL A 220 -7.69 -2.37 -3.06
CA VAL A 220 -9.06 -2.21 -2.59
C VAL A 220 -9.16 -0.88 -1.89
N SER A 221 -10.08 -0.02 -2.30
CA SER A 221 -10.35 1.23 -1.60
C SER A 221 -11.78 1.72 -1.87
N HIS A 222 -12.36 2.40 -0.89
CA HIS A 222 -13.59 3.19 -1.05
C HIS A 222 -13.30 4.66 -1.38
N ASP A 223 -12.03 5.07 -1.30
CA ASP A 223 -11.60 6.42 -1.62
C ASP A 223 -11.40 6.57 -3.13
N ARG A 224 -12.34 7.27 -3.78
CA ARG A 224 -12.31 7.51 -5.23
C ARG A 224 -11.11 8.37 -5.64
N TYR A 225 -10.73 9.34 -4.81
CA TYR A 225 -9.60 10.21 -5.12
C TYR A 225 -8.28 9.43 -5.16
N PHE A 226 -8.09 8.53 -4.21
CA PHE A 226 -6.94 7.62 -4.21
C PHE A 226 -6.95 6.70 -5.43
N LEU A 227 -8.11 6.09 -5.73
CA LEU A 227 -8.25 5.20 -6.90
C LEU A 227 -7.99 5.92 -8.22
N ASP A 228 -8.48 7.14 -8.38
CA ASP A 228 -8.26 7.95 -9.60
C ASP A 228 -6.77 8.25 -9.83
N LYS A 229 -5.97 8.33 -8.75
CA LYS A 229 -4.52 8.54 -8.84
C LYS A 229 -3.74 7.27 -9.13
N VAL A 230 -4.18 6.13 -8.64
CA VAL A 230 -3.35 4.91 -8.63
C VAL A 230 -3.85 3.79 -9.52
N ALA A 231 -5.08 3.83 -10.02
CA ALA A 231 -5.70 2.76 -10.80
C ALA A 231 -6.06 3.21 -12.22
N ASP A 232 -5.75 2.35 -13.20
CA ASP A 232 -6.15 2.53 -14.60
C ASP A 232 -7.35 1.66 -14.96
N LYS A 233 -7.62 0.62 -14.17
CA LYS A 233 -8.70 -0.35 -14.37
C LYS A 233 -9.47 -0.50 -13.08
N ILE A 234 -10.80 -0.60 -13.18
CA ILE A 234 -11.68 -0.84 -12.04
C ILE A 234 -12.36 -2.21 -12.19
N LEU A 235 -12.28 -2.99 -11.13
CA LEU A 235 -13.03 -4.23 -10.94
C LEU A 235 -14.13 -3.94 -9.91
N ALA A 236 -15.40 -4.11 -10.31
CA ALA A 236 -16.59 -3.86 -9.49
C ALA A 236 -17.45 -5.13 -9.33
#